data_796a6f3120a4f1b846293d85bdcf4c69
#
_entry.id   796a6f3120a4f1b846293d85bdcf4c69
#
_cell.length_a   1.000
_cell.length_b   1.000
_cell.length_c   1.000
_cell.angle_alpha   90.00
_cell.angle_beta   90.00
_cell.angle_gamma   90.00
#
_symmetry.space_group_name_H-M   'P 1'
#
loop_
_entity.id
_entity.type
_entity.pdbx_description
1 polymer ?
#
loop_
_entity_poly.entity_id
_entity_poly.type
_entity_poly.pdbx_seq_one_letter_code
_entity_poly.pdbx_strand_id
1 'polypeptide(L)'
;SRDLLWLSGQGHPVDGFELSELAITQFFDENNLSAETSEVGPYRCHRHDDLRIYQGDFFAVPELGCRYRLAYDRAALIALPTAMRRQYATLMSRLIEAGGQVLLVTLEYQPEQQVQPPFSVGEMEVRTLFERDFSVEVLGRAAELDHPRVLSGQLSYFDEVAYRLIRRG
;
A
#
# COMPACT_ATOMS: atom_id res chain seq x y z
N SER A 1 -1.30 -4.98 -9.83
CA SER A 1 0.05 -4.43 -9.61
C SER A 1 1.11 -5.48 -9.96
N ARG A 2 2.18 -5.08 -10.64
CA ARG A 2 3.33 -5.97 -10.95
C ARG A 2 4.00 -6.49 -9.67
N ASP A 3 3.92 -5.74 -8.60
CA ASP A 3 4.50 -6.10 -7.30
C ASP A 3 3.85 -7.37 -6.71
N LEU A 4 2.53 -7.54 -6.87
CA LEU A 4 1.82 -8.75 -6.40
C LEU A 4 2.37 -10.02 -7.06
N LEU A 5 2.56 -9.99 -8.39
CA LEU A 5 3.12 -11.12 -9.12
C LEU A 5 4.57 -11.39 -8.75
N TRP A 6 5.36 -10.34 -8.60
CA TRP A 6 6.76 -10.48 -8.21
C TRP A 6 6.88 -11.14 -6.83
N LEU A 7 6.10 -10.68 -5.85
CA LEU A 7 6.09 -11.25 -4.49
C LEU A 7 5.64 -12.71 -4.49
N SER A 8 4.55 -13.03 -5.21
CA SER A 8 4.08 -14.42 -5.35
C SER A 8 5.12 -15.29 -6.05
N GLY A 9 5.77 -14.78 -7.09
CA GLY A 9 6.86 -15.46 -7.81
C GLY A 9 8.11 -15.72 -6.96
N GLN A 10 8.28 -15.02 -5.82
CA GLN A 10 9.34 -15.30 -4.83
C GLN A 10 8.95 -16.41 -3.85
N GLY A 11 7.81 -17.06 -4.02
CA GLY A 11 7.31 -18.13 -3.15
C GLY A 11 6.63 -17.65 -1.87
N HIS A 12 6.18 -16.41 -1.84
CA HIS A 12 5.38 -15.87 -0.73
C HIS A 12 3.89 -16.01 -1.03
N PRO A 13 3.08 -16.56 -0.08
CA PRO A 13 1.63 -16.38 -0.16
C PRO A 13 1.31 -14.88 -0.03
N VAL A 14 0.51 -14.36 -0.97
CA VAL A 14 0.22 -12.92 -1.07
C VAL A 14 -1.26 -12.66 -0.98
N ASP A 15 -1.66 -11.79 -0.07
CA ASP A 15 -3.00 -11.24 0.01
C ASP A 15 -2.97 -9.78 -0.47
N GLY A 16 -3.61 -9.51 -1.59
CA GLY A 16 -3.83 -8.16 -2.12
C GLY A 16 -5.23 -7.66 -1.78
N PHE A 17 -5.37 -6.35 -1.61
CA PHE A 17 -6.66 -5.70 -1.39
C PHE A 17 -6.87 -4.64 -2.47
N GLU A 18 -8.01 -4.72 -3.15
CA GLU A 18 -8.33 -3.82 -4.25
C GLU A 18 -9.84 -3.53 -4.27
N LEU A 19 -10.21 -2.26 -4.39
CA LEU A 19 -11.60 -1.84 -4.45
C LEU A 19 -12.19 -1.99 -5.86
N SER A 20 -11.36 -1.78 -6.88
CA SER A 20 -11.78 -1.71 -8.28
C SER A 20 -11.84 -3.08 -8.93
N GLU A 21 -13.06 -3.52 -9.28
CA GLU A 21 -13.26 -4.74 -10.08
C GLU A 21 -12.53 -4.67 -11.43
N LEU A 22 -12.52 -3.49 -12.05
CA LEU A 22 -11.83 -3.28 -13.33
C LEU A 22 -10.32 -3.51 -13.19
N ALA A 23 -9.71 -3.00 -12.11
CA ALA A 23 -8.28 -3.19 -11.87
C ALA A 23 -7.92 -4.66 -11.63
N ILE A 24 -8.80 -5.41 -10.98
CA ILE A 24 -8.62 -6.85 -10.76
C ILE A 24 -8.75 -7.61 -12.08
N THR A 25 -9.78 -7.33 -12.87
CA THR A 25 -9.97 -7.96 -14.19
C THR A 25 -8.76 -7.71 -15.09
N GLN A 26 -8.34 -6.46 -15.21
CA GLN A 26 -7.16 -6.08 -15.99
C GLN A 26 -5.89 -6.79 -15.49
N PHE A 27 -5.72 -6.91 -14.18
CA PHE A 27 -4.57 -7.61 -13.62
C PHE A 27 -4.49 -9.07 -14.07
N PHE A 28 -5.58 -9.81 -14.01
CA PHE A 28 -5.61 -11.21 -14.43
C PHE A 28 -5.47 -11.36 -15.96
N ASP A 29 -6.14 -10.51 -16.73
CA ASP A 29 -6.10 -10.53 -18.20
C ASP A 29 -4.70 -10.21 -18.74
N GLU A 30 -4.08 -9.11 -18.25
CA GLU A 30 -2.75 -8.67 -18.70
C GLU A 30 -1.65 -9.69 -18.39
N ASN A 31 -1.85 -10.51 -17.37
CA ASN A 31 -0.87 -11.52 -16.96
C ASN A 31 -1.24 -12.93 -17.43
N ASN A 32 -2.32 -13.08 -18.22
CA ASN A 32 -2.84 -14.36 -18.70
C ASN A 32 -3.08 -15.37 -17.57
N LEU A 33 -3.61 -14.89 -16.45
CA LEU A 33 -3.94 -15.70 -15.28
C LEU A 33 -5.44 -15.94 -15.20
N SER A 34 -5.83 -17.13 -14.75
CA SER A 34 -7.22 -17.43 -14.37
C SER A 34 -7.36 -17.42 -12.87
N ALA A 35 -8.47 -16.90 -12.37
CA ALA A 35 -8.76 -16.89 -10.94
C ALA A 35 -10.01 -17.70 -10.60
N GLU A 36 -9.94 -18.46 -9.52
CA GLU A 36 -11.11 -18.98 -8.83
C GLU A 36 -11.72 -17.87 -7.98
N THR A 37 -13.05 -17.72 -8.00
CA THR A 37 -13.74 -16.66 -7.26
C THR A 37 -14.61 -17.26 -6.17
N SER A 38 -14.57 -16.67 -4.96
CA SER A 38 -15.38 -17.06 -3.81
C SER A 38 -15.75 -15.86 -2.96
N GLU A 39 -16.81 -15.96 -2.16
CA GLU A 39 -17.16 -14.93 -1.17
C GLU A 39 -16.49 -15.25 0.17
N VAL A 40 -15.79 -14.26 0.76
CA VAL A 40 -15.08 -14.39 2.03
C VAL A 40 -15.36 -13.16 2.90
N GLY A 41 -16.28 -13.27 3.85
CA GLY A 41 -16.75 -12.13 4.65
C GLY A 41 -17.31 -11.03 3.74
N PRO A 42 -16.86 -9.77 3.86
CA PRO A 42 -17.35 -8.67 3.03
C PRO A 42 -16.66 -8.58 1.65
N TYR A 43 -15.82 -9.58 1.29
CA TYR A 43 -15.00 -9.54 0.08
C TYR A 43 -15.40 -10.62 -0.91
N ARG A 44 -15.26 -10.28 -2.20
CA ARG A 44 -15.10 -11.26 -3.26
C ARG A 44 -13.60 -11.57 -3.39
N CYS A 45 -13.21 -12.80 -3.12
CA CYS A 45 -11.83 -13.27 -3.19
C CYS A 45 -11.55 -13.89 -4.55
N HIS A 46 -10.56 -13.37 -5.26
CA HIS A 46 -10.03 -13.91 -6.52
C HIS A 46 -8.71 -14.60 -6.22
N ARG A 47 -8.64 -15.93 -6.43
CA ARG A 47 -7.48 -16.75 -6.10
C ARG A 47 -6.83 -17.33 -7.34
N HIS A 48 -5.51 -17.23 -7.38
CA HIS A 48 -4.63 -17.94 -8.32
C HIS A 48 -3.42 -18.47 -7.56
N ASP A 49 -3.30 -19.78 -7.40
CA ASP A 49 -2.28 -20.41 -6.58
C ASP A 49 -2.22 -19.81 -5.14
N ASP A 50 -1.06 -19.26 -4.77
CA ASP A 50 -0.83 -18.61 -3.47
C ASP A 50 -1.14 -17.10 -3.46
N LEU A 51 -1.63 -16.56 -4.57
CA LEU A 51 -2.09 -15.19 -4.67
C LEU A 51 -3.60 -15.11 -4.45
N ARG A 52 -4.05 -14.28 -3.51
CA ARG A 52 -5.44 -13.93 -3.29
C ARG A 52 -5.61 -12.43 -3.41
N ILE A 53 -6.61 -11.98 -4.17
CA ILE A 53 -6.99 -10.57 -4.23
C ILE A 53 -8.39 -10.45 -3.67
N TYR A 54 -8.49 -9.73 -2.56
CA TYR A 54 -9.75 -9.42 -1.89
C TYR A 54 -10.32 -8.12 -2.47
N GLN A 55 -11.38 -8.27 -3.24
CA GLN A 55 -12.13 -7.14 -3.82
C GLN A 55 -13.07 -6.56 -2.76
N GLY A 56 -12.84 -5.34 -2.34
CA GLY A 56 -13.68 -4.66 -1.34
C GLY A 56 -12.96 -3.53 -0.62
N ASP A 57 -13.65 -2.94 0.34
CA ASP A 57 -13.11 -1.84 1.15
C ASP A 57 -12.01 -2.35 2.09
N PHE A 58 -10.78 -1.83 1.96
CA PHE A 58 -9.67 -2.19 2.84
C PHE A 58 -9.98 -1.98 4.32
N PHE A 59 -10.80 -1.01 4.67
CA PHE A 59 -11.17 -0.75 6.06
C PHE A 59 -12.03 -1.85 6.71
N ALA A 60 -12.59 -2.77 5.93
CA ALA A 60 -13.30 -3.95 6.42
C ALA A 60 -12.39 -5.17 6.69
N VAL A 61 -11.07 -5.09 6.44
CA VAL A 61 -10.10 -6.20 6.64
C VAL A 61 -10.17 -6.85 8.03
N PRO A 62 -10.44 -6.14 9.14
CA PRO A 62 -10.60 -6.78 10.44
C PRO A 62 -11.66 -7.88 10.50
N GLU A 63 -12.65 -7.85 9.62
CA GLU A 63 -13.70 -8.87 9.55
C GLU A 63 -13.18 -10.22 9.05
N LEU A 64 -12.03 -10.25 8.36
CA LEU A 64 -11.37 -11.49 7.96
C LEU A 64 -10.66 -12.21 9.13
N GLY A 65 -10.42 -11.52 10.25
CA GLY A 65 -9.71 -12.06 11.41
C GLY A 65 -8.24 -12.42 11.15
N CYS A 66 -7.68 -12.01 10.01
CA CYS A 66 -6.31 -12.31 9.63
C CYS A 66 -5.31 -11.30 10.24
N ARG A 67 -4.05 -11.73 10.37
CA ARG A 67 -2.90 -10.90 10.72
C ARG A 67 -1.72 -11.26 9.84
N TYR A 68 -0.82 -10.31 9.68
CA TYR A 68 0.32 -10.45 8.77
C TYR A 68 1.63 -10.15 9.49
N ARG A 69 2.66 -10.90 9.15
CA ARG A 69 4.03 -10.60 9.59
C ARG A 69 4.71 -9.58 8.69
N LEU A 70 4.31 -9.53 7.42
CA LEU A 70 4.86 -8.63 6.42
C LEU A 70 3.73 -7.92 5.67
N ALA A 71 3.91 -6.65 5.39
CA ALA A 71 3.06 -5.90 4.48
C ALA A 71 3.91 -5.01 3.57
N TYR A 72 3.37 -4.75 2.39
CA TYR A 72 3.93 -3.82 1.42
C TYR A 72 2.87 -2.80 1.01
N ASP A 73 3.17 -1.53 1.22
CA ASP A 73 2.34 -0.41 0.81
C ASP A 73 3.15 0.58 -0.02
N ARG A 74 2.83 0.65 -1.30
CA ARG A 74 3.42 1.62 -2.24
C ARG A 74 2.40 2.64 -2.74
N ALA A 75 1.11 2.37 -2.58
CA ALA A 75 0.08 3.17 -3.21
C ALA A 75 -1.12 3.48 -2.30
N ALA A 76 -1.36 2.71 -1.24
CA ALA A 76 -2.57 2.86 -0.43
C ALA A 76 -2.54 4.15 0.40
N LEU A 77 -1.51 4.37 1.21
CA LEU A 77 -1.43 5.55 2.07
C LEU A 77 -1.48 6.86 1.26
N ILE A 78 -0.74 6.93 0.17
CA ILE A 78 -0.66 8.13 -0.69
C ILE A 78 -1.91 8.37 -1.54
N ALA A 79 -2.80 7.38 -1.64
CA ALA A 79 -4.10 7.55 -2.29
C ALA A 79 -5.17 8.10 -1.33
N LEU A 80 -4.93 8.04 -0.02
CA LEU A 80 -5.92 8.43 0.99
C LEU A 80 -5.87 9.93 1.29
N PRO A 81 -7.02 10.61 1.35
CA PRO A 81 -7.13 11.94 1.92
C PRO A 81 -6.61 11.97 3.37
N THR A 82 -6.02 13.09 3.79
CA THR A 82 -5.42 13.27 5.12
C THR A 82 -6.33 12.83 6.26
N ALA A 83 -7.64 13.09 6.15
CA ALA A 83 -8.63 12.70 7.18
C ALA A 83 -8.71 11.17 7.40
N MET A 84 -8.40 10.36 6.38
CA MET A 84 -8.48 8.89 6.46
C MET A 84 -7.16 8.23 6.89
N ARG A 85 -6.02 8.92 6.78
CA ARG A 85 -4.69 8.34 7.02
C ARG A 85 -4.49 7.86 8.45
N ARG A 86 -5.07 8.56 9.44
CA ARG A 86 -5.01 8.13 10.85
C ARG A 86 -5.77 6.82 11.08
N GLN A 87 -6.94 6.67 10.46
CA GLN A 87 -7.71 5.43 10.53
C GLN A 87 -6.94 4.28 9.86
N TYR A 88 -6.31 4.54 8.72
CA TYR A 88 -5.45 3.60 8.03
C TYR A 88 -4.28 3.14 8.90
N ALA A 89 -3.52 4.07 9.51
CA ALA A 89 -2.41 3.72 10.39
C ALA A 89 -2.85 2.88 11.60
N THR A 90 -4.00 3.22 12.19
CA THR A 90 -4.61 2.43 13.27
C THR A 90 -4.99 1.03 12.81
N LEU A 91 -5.54 0.89 11.60
CA LEU A 91 -5.85 -0.40 11.02
C LEU A 91 -4.58 -1.24 10.81
N MET A 92 -3.55 -0.65 10.23
CA MET A 92 -2.26 -1.32 10.03
C MET A 92 -1.66 -1.83 11.34
N SER A 93 -1.77 -1.06 12.43
CA SER A 93 -1.28 -1.50 13.75
C SER A 93 -2.01 -2.72 14.31
N ARG A 94 -3.23 -2.97 13.88
CA ARG A 94 -4.03 -4.16 14.26
C ARG A 94 -3.78 -5.34 13.33
N LEU A 95 -3.49 -5.08 12.06
CA LEU A 95 -3.23 -6.12 11.04
C LEU A 95 -1.83 -6.72 11.15
N ILE A 96 -0.86 -5.92 11.57
CA ILE A 96 0.52 -6.38 11.65
C ILE A 96 0.79 -6.96 13.04
N GLU A 97 1.33 -8.18 13.07
CA GLU A 97 1.73 -8.87 14.30
C GLU A 97 2.84 -8.10 15.02
N ALA A 98 2.97 -8.28 16.33
CA ALA A 98 4.11 -7.76 17.09
C ALA A 98 5.44 -8.28 16.49
N GLY A 99 6.37 -7.37 16.22
CA GLY A 99 7.63 -7.66 15.50
C GLY A 99 7.49 -7.81 13.99
N GLY A 100 6.26 -7.79 13.45
CA GLY A 100 6.02 -7.77 12.01
C GLY A 100 6.45 -6.44 11.37
N GLN A 101 6.61 -6.44 10.05
CA GLN A 101 7.21 -5.32 9.32
C GLN A 101 6.31 -4.84 8.18
N VAL A 102 6.36 -3.55 7.93
CA VAL A 102 5.77 -2.92 6.74
C VAL A 102 6.87 -2.24 5.95
N LEU A 103 6.99 -2.58 4.66
CA LEU A 103 7.69 -1.75 3.70
C LEU A 103 6.70 -0.73 3.16
N LEU A 104 6.87 0.52 3.55
CA LEU A 104 6.04 1.64 3.11
C LEU A 104 6.83 2.51 2.14
N VAL A 105 6.23 2.83 1.00
CA VAL A 105 6.79 3.79 0.04
C VAL A 105 5.83 4.96 -0.08
N THR A 106 6.32 6.18 0.15
CA THR A 106 5.56 7.41 -0.01
C THR A 106 6.15 8.30 -1.09
N LEU A 107 5.41 9.34 -1.42
CA LEU A 107 5.83 10.40 -2.35
C LEU A 107 5.98 11.70 -1.57
N GLU A 108 7.06 12.44 -1.83
CA GLU A 108 7.26 13.77 -1.30
C GLU A 108 7.40 14.77 -2.44
N TYR A 109 6.57 15.77 -2.43
CA TYR A 109 6.58 16.94 -3.33
C TYR A 109 5.85 18.10 -2.62
N GLN A 110 5.82 19.27 -3.21
CA GLN A 110 5.13 20.44 -2.61
C GLN A 110 3.61 20.20 -2.58
N PRO A 111 2.99 20.04 -1.40
CA PRO A 111 1.59 19.62 -1.26
C PRO A 111 0.58 20.57 -1.91
N GLU A 112 0.90 21.87 -1.97
CA GLU A 112 0.04 22.91 -2.55
C GLU A 112 -0.15 22.78 -4.06
N GLN A 113 0.71 21.99 -4.71
CA GLN A 113 0.72 21.81 -6.15
C GLN A 113 -0.16 20.67 -6.65
N GLN A 114 -0.71 19.87 -5.75
CA GLN A 114 -1.61 18.77 -6.14
C GLN A 114 -2.67 18.49 -5.07
N VAL A 115 -3.94 18.55 -5.47
CA VAL A 115 -5.12 18.34 -4.62
C VAL A 115 -5.80 16.97 -4.85
N GLN A 116 -5.23 16.14 -5.71
CA GLN A 116 -5.74 14.79 -6.03
C GLN A 116 -4.64 13.74 -5.84
N PRO A 117 -5.02 12.48 -5.59
CA PRO A 117 -4.03 11.41 -5.44
C PRO A 117 -3.19 11.21 -6.73
N PRO A 118 -1.96 10.72 -6.60
CA PRO A 118 -1.30 10.39 -5.33
C PRO A 118 -0.90 11.64 -4.55
N PHE A 119 -1.16 11.66 -3.23
CA PHE A 119 -0.83 12.80 -2.37
C PHE A 119 0.60 12.73 -1.86
N SER A 120 1.20 13.90 -1.60
CA SER A 120 2.44 13.98 -0.85
C SER A 120 2.22 13.56 0.61
N VAL A 121 3.09 12.67 1.11
CA VAL A 121 3.12 12.21 2.50
C VAL A 121 4.57 12.20 2.96
N GLY A 122 4.99 13.29 3.60
CA GLY A 122 6.36 13.47 4.03
C GLY A 122 6.71 12.71 5.32
N GLU A 123 8.01 12.60 5.60
CA GLU A 123 8.54 11.86 6.75
C GLU A 123 7.89 12.27 8.08
N MET A 124 7.69 13.56 8.32
CA MET A 124 7.07 14.04 9.55
C MET A 124 5.65 13.51 9.74
N GLU A 125 4.87 13.42 8.65
CA GLU A 125 3.54 12.84 8.69
C GLU A 125 3.59 11.33 8.91
N VAL A 126 4.48 10.61 8.22
CA VAL A 126 4.68 9.16 8.45
C VAL A 126 5.00 8.88 9.91
N ARG A 127 5.92 9.64 10.53
CA ARG A 127 6.24 9.50 11.96
C ARG A 127 5.02 9.79 12.83
N THR A 128 4.32 10.87 12.58
CA THR A 128 3.11 11.23 13.34
C THR A 128 2.03 10.14 13.28
N LEU A 129 1.87 9.48 12.13
CA LEU A 129 0.88 8.43 11.93
C LEU A 129 1.27 7.11 12.61
N PHE A 130 2.55 6.74 12.56
CA PHE A 130 2.98 5.38 12.88
C PHE A 130 3.83 5.22 14.12
N GLU A 131 4.58 6.25 14.60
CA GLU A 131 5.55 6.09 15.71
C GLU A 131 4.96 5.65 17.04
N ARG A 132 3.66 5.84 17.24
CA ARG A 132 2.99 5.32 18.42
C ARG A 132 3.07 3.78 18.49
N ASP A 133 2.84 3.11 17.36
CA ASP A 133 2.63 1.66 17.29
C ASP A 133 3.78 0.94 16.55
N PHE A 134 4.64 1.68 15.86
CA PHE A 134 5.76 1.16 15.08
C PHE A 134 7.06 1.93 15.40
N SER A 135 8.21 1.28 15.25
CA SER A 135 9.44 2.00 14.99
C SER A 135 9.52 2.36 13.51
N VAL A 136 9.93 3.58 13.20
CA VAL A 136 10.00 4.12 11.84
C VAL A 136 11.44 4.34 11.45
N GLU A 137 11.89 3.67 10.41
CA GLU A 137 13.23 3.81 9.84
C GLU A 137 13.12 4.21 8.38
N VAL A 138 13.85 5.25 7.98
CA VAL A 138 13.99 5.62 6.56
C VAL A 138 15.05 4.71 5.94
N LEU A 139 14.67 3.94 4.91
CA LEU A 139 15.57 3.05 4.18
C LEU A 139 16.30 3.77 3.05
N GLY A 140 15.64 4.73 2.43
CA GLY A 140 16.20 5.48 1.33
C GLY A 140 15.25 6.49 0.73
N ARG A 141 15.80 7.38 -0.08
CA ARG A 141 15.09 8.40 -0.84
C ARG A 141 15.63 8.38 -2.26
N ALA A 142 14.75 8.38 -3.25
CA ALA A 142 15.08 8.48 -4.66
C ALA A 142 14.39 9.68 -5.27
N ALA A 143 15.16 10.57 -5.88
CA ALA A 143 14.63 11.70 -6.62
C ALA A 143 14.21 11.24 -8.02
N GLU A 144 12.96 11.46 -8.38
CA GLU A 144 12.38 11.16 -9.70
C GLU A 144 12.58 12.36 -10.63
N LEU A 145 13.83 12.62 -11.05
CA LEU A 145 14.19 13.78 -11.85
C LEU A 145 13.52 13.78 -13.23
N ASP A 146 13.23 12.61 -13.78
CA ASP A 146 12.58 12.43 -15.09
C ASP A 146 11.04 12.40 -15.00
N HIS A 147 10.48 12.64 -13.80
CA HIS A 147 9.04 12.68 -13.65
C HIS A 147 8.43 13.81 -14.51
N PRO A 148 7.39 13.55 -15.34
CA PRO A 148 6.87 14.53 -16.31
C PRO A 148 6.49 15.89 -15.70
N ARG A 149 6.02 15.90 -14.46
CA ARG A 149 5.67 17.14 -13.75
C ARG A 149 6.88 17.94 -13.26
N VAL A 150 8.01 17.26 -12.99
CA VAL A 150 9.28 17.92 -12.69
C VAL A 150 9.86 18.52 -13.96
N LEU A 151 9.89 17.75 -15.04
CA LEU A 151 10.37 18.21 -16.35
C LEU A 151 9.56 19.36 -16.90
N SER A 152 8.25 19.42 -16.65
CA SER A 152 7.38 20.53 -17.06
C SER A 152 7.46 21.76 -16.15
N GLY A 153 8.20 21.69 -15.04
CA GLY A 153 8.26 22.76 -14.04
C GLY A 153 6.99 22.88 -13.17
N GLN A 154 6.08 21.92 -13.26
CA GLN A 154 4.86 21.86 -12.44
C GLN A 154 5.17 21.54 -10.97
N LEU A 155 6.18 20.70 -10.73
CA LEU A 155 6.73 20.38 -9.43
C LEU A 155 8.21 20.76 -9.39
N SER A 156 8.67 21.29 -8.27
CA SER A 156 10.09 21.61 -8.07
C SER A 156 10.92 20.38 -7.73
N TYR A 157 10.29 19.37 -7.16
CA TYR A 157 10.88 18.05 -6.87
C TYR A 157 9.77 16.99 -6.77
N PHE A 158 10.16 15.73 -6.91
CA PHE A 158 9.29 14.58 -6.72
C PHE A 158 10.18 13.42 -6.26
N ASP A 159 10.04 13.03 -5.01
CA ASP A 159 10.86 11.99 -4.39
C ASP A 159 10.00 10.79 -3.99
N GLU A 160 10.47 9.58 -4.26
CA GLU A 160 10.01 8.38 -3.58
C GLU A 160 10.82 8.17 -2.30
N VAL A 161 10.14 7.92 -1.18
CA VAL A 161 10.79 7.65 0.11
C VAL A 161 10.33 6.30 0.64
N ALA A 162 11.29 5.41 0.90
CA ALA A 162 11.04 4.08 1.44
C ALA A 162 11.29 4.04 2.94
N TYR A 163 10.37 3.44 3.68
CA TYR A 163 10.43 3.26 5.12
C TYR A 163 10.28 1.79 5.49
N ARG A 164 10.98 1.38 6.55
CA ARG A 164 10.69 0.16 7.29
C ARG A 164 9.97 0.51 8.58
N LEU A 165 8.76 0.00 8.74
CA LEU A 165 7.99 0.13 9.97
C LEU A 165 8.02 -1.22 10.68
N ILE A 166 8.44 -1.28 11.95
CA ILE A 166 8.43 -2.52 12.74
C ILE A 166 7.41 -2.35 13.85
N ARG A 167 6.42 -3.25 13.91
CA ARG A 167 5.34 -3.22 14.90
C ARG A 167 5.91 -3.45 16.31
N ARG A 168 5.66 -2.51 17.20
CA ARG A 168 6.01 -2.65 18.61
C ARG A 168 5.17 -3.75 19.27
N GLY A 169 5.67 -4.32 20.33
CA GLY A 169 4.95 -5.31 21.13
C GLY A 169 3.80 -4.72 21.94
#